data_23069438a908045c5f9ab4552d5ab286
#
_entry.id   23069438a908045c5f9ab4552d5ab286
#
_cell.length_a   1.000
_cell.length_b   1.000
_cell.length_c   1.000
_cell.angle_alpha   90.00
_cell.angle_beta   90.00
_cell.angle_gamma   90.00
#
_symmetry.space_group_name_H-M   'P 1'
#
loop_
_entity.id
_entity.type
_entity.pdbx_description
1 polymer ?
#
loop_
_entity_poly.entity_id
_entity_poly.type
_entity_poly.pdbx_seq_one_letter_code
_entity_poly.pdbx_strand_id
1 'polypeptide(L)'
;MLKTLDVLIGLTVIMLVLSMGVTMLTQFVTTVLNSRGRHLKRGVVDLLNQIDPALKQKSGTSAESLAGRIADAVLTHPLISASGRRLGTVVHREELTRLLLYLADDSATLEQAAKTELKQVLARNGITDPAATLKKIRDVSMQLEAANPSVALNVRQTMAILQEARTDFVAKINNTFDQAIDRVASRFTASTRAITFVGAVLIAAALQVDTIGLVNRLAADDKLRDAFVAQAASVQSAAAGRAAPAADAEGANAVPAPAVRTGEAIDLQYMAFLADNGLLTAARTRVQWMDRWGHINIVGVLITSLLLSMGAPFWYNALGRLLQLRSVLAGKDDDQRNARESSKQAPANAGSS
;
A
#
# COMPACT_ATOMS: atom_id res chain seq x y z
N MET A 1 10.66 -32.50 -17.73
CA MET A 1 10.63 -31.03 -17.62
C MET A 1 9.32 -30.51 -17.07
N LEU A 2 8.15 -31.05 -17.45
CA LEU A 2 6.85 -30.60 -16.94
C LEU A 2 6.70 -30.76 -15.41
N LYS A 3 7.21 -31.86 -14.81
CA LYS A 3 7.12 -32.07 -13.34
C LYS A 3 7.75 -30.96 -12.51
N THR A 4 8.93 -30.48 -12.89
CA THR A 4 9.61 -29.38 -12.17
C THR A 4 8.87 -28.05 -12.32
N LEU A 5 8.28 -27.80 -13.48
CA LEU A 5 7.45 -26.61 -13.74
C LEU A 5 6.17 -26.67 -12.91
N ASP A 6 5.52 -27.83 -12.83
CA ASP A 6 4.30 -28.02 -12.04
C ASP A 6 4.56 -27.86 -10.52
N VAL A 7 5.74 -28.30 -10.02
CA VAL A 7 6.18 -28.00 -8.63
C VAL A 7 6.34 -26.50 -8.41
N LEU A 8 6.95 -25.76 -9.36
CA LEU A 8 7.09 -24.32 -9.27
C LEU A 8 5.75 -23.59 -9.33
N ILE A 9 4.81 -24.05 -10.16
CA ILE A 9 3.44 -23.52 -10.20
C ILE A 9 2.76 -23.74 -8.85
N GLY A 10 2.81 -24.95 -8.30
CA GLY A 10 2.23 -25.25 -6.99
C GLY A 10 2.81 -24.40 -5.86
N LEU A 11 4.15 -24.27 -5.82
CA LEU A 11 4.82 -23.39 -4.86
C LEU A 11 4.36 -21.93 -5.03
N THR A 12 4.28 -21.46 -6.27
CA THR A 12 3.89 -20.08 -6.57
C THR A 12 2.44 -19.79 -6.15
N VAL A 13 1.52 -20.74 -6.34
CA VAL A 13 0.13 -20.65 -5.86
C VAL A 13 0.10 -20.53 -4.34
N ILE A 14 0.82 -21.39 -3.62
CA ILE A 14 0.89 -21.36 -2.15
C ILE A 14 1.44 -20.00 -1.68
N MET A 15 2.55 -19.57 -2.25
CA MET A 15 3.18 -18.28 -1.90
C MET A 15 2.28 -17.08 -2.23
N LEU A 16 1.52 -17.14 -3.34
CA LEU A 16 0.56 -16.11 -3.71
C LEU A 16 -0.56 -15.99 -2.66
N VAL A 17 -1.18 -17.12 -2.28
CA VAL A 17 -2.26 -17.13 -1.27
C VAL A 17 -1.75 -16.62 0.07
N LEU A 18 -0.60 -17.12 0.54
CA LEU A 18 -0.01 -16.65 1.81
C LEU A 18 0.39 -15.18 1.77
N SER A 19 0.92 -14.70 0.65
CA SER A 19 1.30 -13.29 0.51
C SER A 19 0.09 -12.36 0.44
N MET A 20 -1.08 -12.83 -0.03
CA MET A 20 -2.33 -12.09 0.10
C MET A 20 -2.69 -11.90 1.58
N GLY A 21 -2.56 -12.94 2.41
CA GLY A 21 -2.74 -12.85 3.86
C GLY A 21 -1.78 -11.84 4.52
N VAL A 22 -0.51 -11.82 4.12
CA VAL A 22 0.48 -10.81 4.58
C VAL A 22 0.04 -9.41 4.18
N THR A 23 -0.44 -9.24 2.94
CA THR A 23 -0.91 -7.94 2.44
C THR A 23 -2.11 -7.43 3.24
N MET A 24 -3.09 -8.29 3.50
CA MET A 24 -4.25 -7.94 4.34
C MET A 24 -3.84 -7.57 5.77
N LEU A 25 -2.94 -8.35 6.38
CA LEU A 25 -2.41 -8.04 7.71
C LEU A 25 -1.70 -6.68 7.71
N THR A 26 -0.88 -6.41 6.70
CA THR A 26 -0.18 -5.12 6.56
C THR A 26 -1.16 -3.96 6.42
N GLN A 27 -2.19 -4.10 5.59
CA GLN A 27 -3.23 -3.08 5.41
C GLN A 27 -4.02 -2.86 6.70
N PHE A 28 -4.39 -3.92 7.39
CA PHE A 28 -5.06 -3.84 8.69
C PHE A 28 -4.21 -3.08 9.71
N VAL A 29 -2.96 -3.48 9.88
CA VAL A 29 -2.01 -2.84 10.82
C VAL A 29 -1.80 -1.36 10.48
N THR A 30 -1.55 -1.03 9.20
CA THR A 30 -1.31 0.37 8.78
C THR A 30 -2.55 1.23 8.96
N THR A 31 -3.76 0.68 8.75
CA THR A 31 -5.03 1.36 8.93
C THR A 31 -5.36 1.57 10.42
N VAL A 32 -5.23 0.52 11.24
CA VAL A 32 -5.47 0.60 12.69
C VAL A 32 -4.51 1.57 13.36
N LEU A 33 -3.24 1.49 13.00
CA LEU A 33 -2.21 2.38 13.53
C LEU A 33 -2.29 3.80 12.95
N ASN A 34 -3.14 4.06 11.94
CA ASN A 34 -3.15 5.32 11.18
C ASN A 34 -1.73 5.78 10.79
N SER A 35 -0.94 4.85 10.28
CA SER A 35 0.49 5.07 10.02
C SER A 35 0.70 6.22 9.04
N ARG A 36 -0.11 6.29 7.97
CA ARG A 36 -0.04 7.37 6.97
C ARG A 36 -0.29 8.74 7.56
N GLY A 37 -1.33 8.89 8.41
CA GLY A 37 -1.61 10.16 9.08
C GLY A 37 -0.50 10.60 10.02
N ARG A 38 0.13 9.65 10.75
CA ARG A 38 1.28 9.95 11.62
C ARG A 38 2.53 10.39 10.84
N HIS A 39 2.81 9.76 9.70
CA HIS A 39 3.91 10.19 8.85
C HIS A 39 3.63 11.57 8.23
N LEU A 40 2.38 11.82 7.80
CA LEU A 40 1.97 13.13 7.29
C LEU A 40 2.09 14.21 8.38
N LYS A 41 1.67 13.94 9.62
CA LYS A 41 1.87 14.86 10.76
C LYS A 41 3.34 15.26 10.89
N ARG A 42 4.26 14.28 10.89
CA ARG A 42 5.70 14.55 10.99
C ARG A 42 6.19 15.41 9.82
N GLY A 43 5.71 15.15 8.60
CA GLY A 43 6.04 15.95 7.42
C GLY A 43 5.56 17.39 7.53
N VAL A 44 4.33 17.61 8.00
CA VAL A 44 3.80 18.96 8.24
C VAL A 44 4.59 19.66 9.35
N VAL A 45 4.95 18.97 10.43
CA VAL A 45 5.82 19.52 11.49
C VAL A 45 7.20 19.91 10.94
N ASP A 46 7.82 19.03 10.14
CA ASP A 46 9.11 19.32 9.49
C ASP A 46 9.02 20.55 8.58
N LEU A 47 7.93 20.67 7.82
CA LEU A 47 7.65 21.80 6.94
C LEU A 47 7.49 23.10 7.73
N LEU A 48 6.65 23.11 8.77
CA LEU A 48 6.43 24.27 9.62
C LEU A 48 7.74 24.72 10.29
N ASN A 49 8.56 23.78 10.75
CA ASN A 49 9.87 24.06 11.35
C ASN A 49 10.91 24.60 10.35
N GLN A 50 10.72 24.35 9.04
CA GLN A 50 11.55 24.93 7.98
C GLN A 50 11.09 26.35 7.62
N ILE A 51 9.79 26.63 7.70
CA ILE A 51 9.26 27.98 7.48
C ILE A 51 9.74 28.92 8.57
N ASP A 52 9.61 28.51 9.84
CA ASP A 52 10.09 29.29 10.98
C ASP A 52 10.56 28.37 12.13
N PRO A 53 11.85 28.43 12.48
CA PRO A 53 12.42 27.65 13.60
C PRO A 53 11.80 27.94 14.98
N ALA A 54 11.13 29.08 15.18
CA ALA A 54 10.44 29.40 16.43
C ALA A 54 9.34 28.39 16.76
N LEU A 55 8.73 27.76 15.76
CA LEU A 55 7.70 26.71 15.93
C LEU A 55 8.25 25.42 16.53
N LYS A 56 9.58 25.23 16.61
CA LYS A 56 10.21 24.10 17.33
C LYS A 56 10.05 24.20 18.85
N GLN A 57 9.77 25.39 19.36
CA GLN A 57 9.64 25.60 20.79
C GLN A 57 8.49 24.78 21.37
N LYS A 58 8.69 24.33 22.60
CA LYS A 58 7.66 23.68 23.40
C LYS A 58 7.04 24.75 24.29
N SER A 59 5.71 24.81 24.32
CA SER A 59 5.00 25.73 25.21
C SER A 59 4.46 24.97 26.43
N GLY A 60 4.74 25.46 27.60
CA GLY A 60 4.24 24.92 28.86
C GLY A 60 4.76 23.51 29.19
N THR A 61 3.95 22.75 29.91
CA THR A 61 4.23 21.37 30.37
C THR A 61 4.12 20.30 29.28
N SER A 62 3.69 20.66 28.07
CA SER A 62 3.47 19.71 26.99
C SER A 62 4.79 19.27 26.34
N ALA A 63 4.92 17.98 26.15
CA ALA A 63 6.09 17.39 25.45
C ALA A 63 6.12 17.74 23.95
N GLU A 64 5.03 18.24 23.39
CA GLU A 64 4.85 18.52 21.98
C GLU A 64 5.23 19.95 21.59
N SER A 65 5.87 20.12 20.42
CA SER A 65 6.21 21.43 19.89
C SER A 65 4.99 22.19 19.38
N LEU A 66 5.09 23.53 19.26
CA LEU A 66 4.04 24.36 18.67
C LEU A 66 3.68 23.90 17.26
N ALA A 67 4.68 23.56 16.43
CA ALA A 67 4.46 22.97 15.10
C ALA A 67 3.64 21.67 15.18
N GLY A 68 3.86 20.82 16.20
CA GLY A 68 3.11 19.59 16.41
C GLY A 68 1.64 19.84 16.65
N ARG A 69 1.31 20.80 17.50
CA ARG A 69 -0.09 21.19 17.82
C ARG A 69 -0.79 21.82 16.62
N ILE A 70 -0.10 22.67 15.86
CA ILE A 70 -0.63 23.25 14.63
C ILE A 70 -0.90 22.13 13.61
N ALA A 71 0.04 21.19 13.45
CA ALA A 71 -0.14 20.05 12.54
C ALA A 71 -1.31 19.15 12.96
N ASP A 72 -1.50 18.92 14.27
CA ASP A 72 -2.68 18.18 14.76
C ASP A 72 -3.97 18.91 14.45
N ALA A 73 -4.04 20.20 14.72
CA ALA A 73 -5.23 21.00 14.43
C ALA A 73 -5.57 21.00 12.93
N VAL A 74 -4.57 21.08 12.06
CA VAL A 74 -4.74 20.97 10.60
C VAL A 74 -5.26 19.59 10.21
N LEU A 75 -4.60 18.53 10.66
CA LEU A 75 -4.89 17.16 10.19
C LEU A 75 -6.14 16.54 10.85
N THR A 76 -6.62 17.08 11.94
CA THR A 76 -7.90 16.69 12.56
C THR A 76 -9.07 17.57 12.13
N HIS A 77 -8.79 18.63 11.36
CA HIS A 77 -9.84 19.51 10.88
C HIS A 77 -10.86 18.77 9.99
N PRO A 78 -12.17 19.03 10.10
CA PRO A 78 -13.22 18.33 9.33
C PRO A 78 -13.03 18.35 7.81
N LEU A 79 -12.35 19.35 7.26
CA LEU A 79 -12.02 19.43 5.82
C LEU A 79 -10.99 18.39 5.39
N ILE A 80 -10.12 17.93 6.31
CA ILE A 80 -9.04 16.98 6.02
C ILE A 80 -9.37 15.59 6.56
N SER A 81 -9.97 15.52 7.76
CA SER A 81 -10.31 14.26 8.42
C SER A 81 -11.81 14.06 8.49
N ALA A 82 -12.32 13.03 7.83
CA ALA A 82 -13.75 12.69 7.87
C ALA A 82 -14.26 12.33 9.27
N SER A 83 -13.38 11.99 10.21
CA SER A 83 -13.74 11.46 11.54
C SER A 83 -13.42 12.41 12.70
N GLY A 84 -12.67 13.48 12.49
CA GLY A 84 -12.20 14.40 13.53
C GLY A 84 -11.34 13.78 14.65
N ARG A 85 -11.38 12.45 14.81
CA ARG A 85 -10.60 11.68 15.82
C ARG A 85 -9.34 11.06 15.26
N ARG A 86 -9.26 10.87 13.94
CA ARG A 86 -8.08 10.32 13.27
C ARG A 86 -7.41 11.41 12.45
N LEU A 87 -6.09 11.38 12.41
CA LEU A 87 -5.34 12.27 11.55
C LEU A 87 -5.69 12.02 10.08
N GLY A 88 -5.86 13.08 9.33
CA GLY A 88 -6.01 13.02 7.90
C GLY A 88 -4.79 12.35 7.23
N THR A 89 -5.03 11.68 6.13
CA THR A 89 -4.01 10.90 5.41
C THR A 89 -3.50 11.59 4.15
N VAL A 90 -4.18 12.64 3.73
CA VAL A 90 -3.83 13.48 2.56
C VAL A 90 -4.12 14.93 2.95
N VAL A 91 -3.27 15.83 2.50
CA VAL A 91 -3.47 17.28 2.56
C VAL A 91 -2.90 17.89 1.30
N HIS A 92 -3.65 18.78 0.66
CA HIS A 92 -3.16 19.55 -0.47
C HIS A 92 -2.49 20.84 0.01
N ARG A 93 -1.56 21.34 -0.76
CA ARG A 93 -0.81 22.56 -0.45
C ARG A 93 -1.72 23.76 -0.19
N GLU A 94 -2.75 23.90 -1.01
CA GLU A 94 -3.76 24.97 -0.95
C GLU A 94 -4.61 24.83 0.32
N GLU A 95 -5.00 23.62 0.66
CA GLU A 95 -5.76 23.32 1.90
C GLU A 95 -4.92 23.61 3.13
N LEU A 96 -3.65 23.19 3.12
CA LEU A 96 -2.72 23.49 4.21
C LEU A 96 -2.58 25.01 4.41
N THR A 97 -2.33 25.76 3.33
CA THR A 97 -2.19 27.22 3.38
C THR A 97 -3.45 27.86 3.96
N ARG A 98 -4.63 27.48 3.46
CA ARG A 98 -5.91 28.02 3.91
C ARG A 98 -6.18 27.68 5.38
N LEU A 99 -5.89 26.44 5.81
CA LEU A 99 -6.09 26.04 7.19
C LEU A 99 -5.14 26.73 8.16
N LEU A 100 -3.88 26.97 7.77
CA LEU A 100 -2.94 27.74 8.59
C LEU A 100 -3.39 29.17 8.79
N LEU A 101 -3.93 29.81 7.75
CA LEU A 101 -4.52 31.15 7.86
C LEU A 101 -5.77 31.15 8.74
N TYR A 102 -6.65 30.14 8.59
CA TYR A 102 -7.85 29.97 9.40
C TYR A 102 -7.51 29.72 10.87
N LEU A 103 -6.54 28.86 11.18
CA LEU A 103 -6.12 28.57 12.54
C LEU A 103 -5.46 29.76 13.26
N ALA A 104 -4.92 30.69 12.49
CA ALA A 104 -4.39 31.94 13.02
C ALA A 104 -5.50 32.96 13.34
N ASP A 105 -6.72 32.79 12.84
CA ASP A 105 -7.85 33.65 13.16
C ASP A 105 -8.36 33.44 14.59
N ASP A 106 -8.94 34.48 15.20
CA ASP A 106 -9.39 34.46 16.58
C ASP A 106 -10.59 33.52 16.82
N SER A 107 -11.36 33.25 15.78
CA SER A 107 -12.50 32.33 15.81
C SER A 107 -12.12 30.83 15.88
N ALA A 108 -10.87 30.46 15.62
CA ALA A 108 -10.43 29.07 15.57
C ALA A 108 -10.13 28.47 16.94
N THR A 109 -10.37 27.15 17.08
CA THR A 109 -10.18 26.36 18.32
C THR A 109 -8.72 25.88 18.49
N LEU A 110 -7.74 26.70 18.19
CA LEU A 110 -6.33 26.40 18.43
C LEU A 110 -5.91 26.90 19.82
N GLU A 111 -5.01 26.18 20.49
CA GLU A 111 -4.44 26.63 21.76
C GLU A 111 -3.79 28.02 21.62
N GLN A 112 -4.01 28.89 22.63
CA GLN A 112 -3.62 30.31 22.54
C GLN A 112 -2.13 30.52 22.27
N ALA A 113 -1.26 29.70 22.89
CA ALA A 113 0.19 29.79 22.66
C ALA A 113 0.58 29.49 21.21
N ALA A 114 0.00 28.42 20.63
CA ALA A 114 0.24 28.01 19.25
C ALA A 114 -0.36 29.04 18.26
N LYS A 115 -1.51 29.60 18.59
CA LYS A 115 -2.16 30.66 17.80
C LYS A 115 -1.32 31.94 17.76
N THR A 116 -0.84 32.38 18.93
CA THR A 116 -0.02 33.60 19.03
C THR A 116 1.27 33.45 18.22
N GLU A 117 1.97 32.31 18.36
CA GLU A 117 3.18 32.07 17.60
C GLU A 117 2.90 31.95 16.09
N LEU A 118 1.80 31.28 15.70
CA LEU A 118 1.41 31.18 14.29
C LEU A 118 1.14 32.57 13.70
N LYS A 119 0.44 33.47 14.41
CA LYS A 119 0.24 34.86 14.02
C LYS A 119 1.56 35.59 13.83
N GLN A 120 2.52 35.43 14.76
CA GLN A 120 3.83 36.05 14.64
C GLN A 120 4.62 35.51 13.46
N VAL A 121 4.58 34.20 13.22
CA VAL A 121 5.21 33.59 12.04
C VAL A 121 4.61 34.13 10.75
N LEU A 122 3.29 34.23 10.65
CA LEU A 122 2.61 34.82 9.50
C LEU A 122 3.01 36.27 9.29
N ALA A 123 3.03 37.08 10.36
CA ALA A 123 3.42 38.49 10.31
C ALA A 123 4.89 38.67 9.86
N ARG A 124 5.82 37.88 10.39
CA ARG A 124 7.25 37.86 9.97
C ARG A 124 7.41 37.46 8.48
N ASN A 125 6.47 36.74 7.93
CA ASN A 125 6.49 36.29 6.53
C ASN A 125 5.49 37.06 5.65
N GLY A 126 5.09 38.29 6.04
CA GLY A 126 4.35 39.21 5.22
C GLY A 126 2.81 39.13 5.32
N ILE A 127 2.27 38.33 6.22
CA ILE A 127 0.81 38.19 6.46
C ILE A 127 0.50 38.78 7.85
N THR A 128 0.20 40.05 7.89
CA THR A 128 -0.13 40.77 9.13
C THR A 128 -1.57 40.56 9.59
N ASP A 129 -2.49 40.34 8.64
CA ASP A 129 -3.90 40.08 8.90
C ASP A 129 -4.37 38.81 8.18
N PRO A 130 -4.35 37.62 8.85
CA PRO A 130 -4.80 36.36 8.28
C PRO A 130 -6.26 36.36 7.84
N ALA A 131 -7.16 37.06 8.58
CA ALA A 131 -8.58 37.09 8.27
C ALA A 131 -8.85 37.90 6.98
N ALA A 132 -8.20 39.07 6.83
CA ALA A 132 -8.29 39.85 5.61
C ALA A 132 -7.72 39.11 4.40
N THR A 133 -6.61 38.39 4.59
CA THR A 133 -6.01 37.54 3.54
C THR A 133 -6.96 36.42 3.11
N LEU A 134 -7.58 35.71 4.05
CA LEU A 134 -8.59 34.70 3.73
C LEU A 134 -9.79 35.24 2.99
N LYS A 135 -10.26 36.44 3.39
CA LYS A 135 -11.37 37.13 2.69
C LYS A 135 -11.00 37.42 1.24
N LYS A 136 -9.82 37.97 0.99
CA LYS A 136 -9.34 38.26 -0.37
C LYS A 136 -9.23 36.97 -1.21
N ILE A 137 -8.67 35.90 -0.68
CA ILE A 137 -8.61 34.58 -1.37
C ILE A 137 -10.00 34.11 -1.75
N ARG A 138 -10.98 34.26 -0.86
CA ARG A 138 -12.38 33.89 -1.13
C ARG A 138 -12.98 34.78 -2.23
N ASP A 139 -12.80 36.10 -2.17
CA ASP A 139 -13.33 37.05 -3.13
C ASP A 139 -12.76 36.78 -4.53
N VAL A 140 -11.45 36.53 -4.64
CA VAL A 140 -10.80 36.18 -5.90
C VAL A 140 -11.31 34.82 -6.41
N SER A 141 -11.50 33.86 -5.55
CA SER A 141 -12.04 32.54 -5.94
C SER A 141 -13.47 32.67 -6.50
N MET A 142 -14.32 33.49 -5.89
CA MET A 142 -15.68 33.78 -6.38
C MET A 142 -15.65 34.54 -7.72
N GLN A 143 -14.74 35.49 -7.91
CA GLN A 143 -14.57 36.18 -9.20
C GLN A 143 -14.15 35.21 -10.32
N LEU A 144 -13.23 34.28 -10.02
CA LEU A 144 -12.82 33.26 -10.97
C LEU A 144 -13.95 32.27 -11.28
N GLU A 145 -14.84 32.02 -10.32
CA GLU A 145 -16.03 31.18 -10.53
C GLU A 145 -17.03 31.85 -11.46
N ALA A 146 -17.26 33.15 -11.27
CA ALA A 146 -18.14 33.93 -12.14
C ALA A 146 -17.59 34.04 -13.57
N ALA A 147 -16.25 34.17 -13.71
CA ALA A 147 -15.60 34.29 -15.01
C ALA A 147 -15.52 32.95 -15.77
N ASN A 148 -15.28 31.85 -15.07
CA ASN A 148 -15.09 30.51 -15.64
C ASN A 148 -15.74 29.43 -14.78
N PRO A 149 -17.05 29.20 -14.89
CA PRO A 149 -17.76 28.20 -14.05
C PRO A 149 -17.30 26.75 -14.25
N SER A 150 -16.75 26.44 -15.42
CA SER A 150 -16.26 25.08 -15.77
C SER A 150 -14.93 24.71 -15.11
N VAL A 151 -14.21 25.68 -14.56
CA VAL A 151 -12.93 25.41 -13.89
C VAL A 151 -13.19 24.76 -12.53
N ALA A 152 -12.53 23.65 -12.26
CA ALA A 152 -12.69 22.92 -11.00
C ALA A 152 -12.35 23.80 -9.78
N LEU A 153 -13.07 23.57 -8.66
CA LEU A 153 -12.95 24.36 -7.44
C LEU A 153 -11.51 24.43 -6.91
N ASN A 154 -10.78 23.29 -6.94
CA ASN A 154 -9.38 23.22 -6.52
C ASN A 154 -8.46 24.10 -7.37
N VAL A 155 -8.67 24.16 -8.69
CA VAL A 155 -7.89 25.01 -9.60
C VAL A 155 -8.17 26.48 -9.33
N ARG A 156 -9.44 26.85 -9.10
CA ARG A 156 -9.81 28.24 -8.72
C ARG A 156 -9.16 28.67 -7.41
N GLN A 157 -9.19 27.78 -6.40
CA GLN A 157 -8.53 28.05 -5.12
C GLN A 157 -7.02 28.18 -5.26
N THR A 158 -6.39 27.32 -6.04
CA THR A 158 -4.95 27.41 -6.33
C THR A 158 -4.61 28.74 -7.01
N MET A 159 -5.38 29.14 -8.02
CA MET A 159 -5.17 30.44 -8.71
C MET A 159 -5.37 31.65 -7.76
N ALA A 160 -6.40 31.62 -6.91
CA ALA A 160 -6.65 32.66 -5.94
C ALA A 160 -5.50 32.77 -4.91
N ILE A 161 -5.00 31.64 -4.41
CA ILE A 161 -3.84 31.61 -3.51
C ILE A 161 -2.58 32.09 -4.22
N LEU A 162 -2.36 31.70 -5.47
CA LEU A 162 -1.21 32.17 -6.26
C LEU A 162 -1.26 33.67 -6.57
N GLN A 163 -2.43 34.22 -6.80
CA GLN A 163 -2.58 35.68 -7.01
C GLN A 163 -2.27 36.46 -5.73
N GLU A 164 -2.66 35.96 -4.56
CA GLU A 164 -2.33 36.55 -3.26
C GLU A 164 -0.93 36.10 -2.76
N ALA A 165 -0.27 35.16 -3.43
CA ALA A 165 1.00 34.52 -3.05
C ALA A 165 2.24 35.45 -3.23
N ARG A 166 2.08 36.76 -3.26
CA ARG A 166 3.22 37.69 -3.17
C ARG A 166 3.85 37.73 -1.79
N THR A 167 3.31 37.00 -0.84
CA THR A 167 3.87 36.89 0.52
C THR A 167 4.95 35.81 0.60
N ASP A 168 6.02 36.07 1.34
CA ASP A 168 7.11 35.13 1.57
C ASP A 168 6.62 33.81 2.18
N PHE A 169 5.55 33.85 2.96
CA PHE A 169 4.96 32.67 3.58
C PHE A 169 4.45 31.64 2.55
N VAL A 170 3.64 32.10 1.61
CA VAL A 170 3.08 31.22 0.56
C VAL A 170 4.18 30.73 -0.37
N ALA A 171 5.14 31.60 -0.71
CA ALA A 171 6.31 31.19 -1.50
C ALA A 171 7.13 30.11 -0.80
N LYS A 172 7.38 30.24 0.51
CA LYS A 172 8.08 29.22 1.31
C LYS A 172 7.31 27.90 1.35
N ILE A 173 5.99 27.93 1.59
CA ILE A 173 5.17 26.71 1.51
C ILE A 173 5.30 26.06 0.15
N ASN A 174 5.11 26.82 -0.95
CA ASN A 174 5.18 26.28 -2.30
C ASN A 174 6.51 25.61 -2.61
N ASN A 175 7.62 26.20 -2.17
CA ASN A 175 8.97 25.68 -2.43
C ASN A 175 9.35 24.46 -1.58
N THR A 176 8.78 24.34 -0.38
CA THR A 176 9.18 23.29 0.57
C THR A 176 8.16 22.16 0.68
N PHE A 177 6.91 22.39 0.26
CA PHE A 177 5.81 21.42 0.41
C PHE A 177 6.09 20.11 -0.33
N ASP A 178 6.42 20.18 -1.61
CA ASP A 178 6.63 19.00 -2.44
C ASP A 178 7.77 18.14 -1.88
N GLN A 179 8.89 18.78 -1.49
CA GLN A 179 10.01 18.08 -0.84
C GLN A 179 9.63 17.44 0.52
N ALA A 180 8.75 18.10 1.28
CA ALA A 180 8.27 17.55 2.54
C ALA A 180 7.37 16.34 2.31
N ILE A 181 6.47 16.42 1.33
CA ILE A 181 5.57 15.31 0.97
C ILE A 181 6.35 14.13 0.40
N ASP A 182 7.34 14.34 -0.46
CA ASP A 182 8.20 13.28 -0.99
C ASP A 182 8.95 12.54 0.14
N ARG A 183 9.48 13.28 1.13
CA ARG A 183 10.08 12.68 2.33
C ARG A 183 9.07 11.88 3.15
N VAL A 184 7.83 12.35 3.27
CA VAL A 184 6.74 11.63 3.94
C VAL A 184 6.43 10.34 3.19
N ALA A 185 6.27 10.40 1.87
CA ALA A 185 5.98 9.25 1.03
C ALA A 185 7.09 8.18 1.13
N SER A 186 8.35 8.59 1.05
CA SER A 186 9.49 7.67 1.18
C SER A 186 9.58 7.02 2.57
N ARG A 187 9.40 7.79 3.66
CA ARG A 187 9.36 7.27 5.04
C ARG A 187 8.17 6.32 5.25
N PHE A 188 6.99 6.64 4.70
CA PHE A 188 5.82 5.77 4.77
C PHE A 188 6.07 4.47 4.02
N THR A 189 6.62 4.53 2.81
CA THR A 189 6.96 3.35 2.01
C THR A 189 7.96 2.44 2.74
N ALA A 190 9.03 3.00 3.32
CA ALA A 190 9.99 2.25 4.12
C ALA A 190 9.34 1.59 5.35
N SER A 191 8.49 2.33 6.07
CA SER A 191 7.74 1.80 7.22
C SER A 191 6.79 0.67 6.81
N THR A 192 6.08 0.82 5.70
CA THR A 192 5.18 -0.22 5.18
C THR A 192 5.93 -1.48 4.79
N ARG A 193 7.09 -1.36 4.12
CA ARG A 193 7.96 -2.51 3.80
C ARG A 193 8.43 -3.24 5.07
N ALA A 194 8.82 -2.50 6.10
CA ALA A 194 9.20 -3.08 7.39
C ALA A 194 8.03 -3.84 8.05
N ILE A 195 6.83 -3.25 8.05
CA ILE A 195 5.60 -3.90 8.57
C ILE A 195 5.28 -5.16 7.77
N THR A 196 5.39 -5.11 6.43
CA THR A 196 5.17 -6.27 5.56
C THR A 196 6.17 -7.39 5.85
N PHE A 197 7.45 -7.05 6.02
CA PHE A 197 8.49 -8.03 6.37
C PHE A 197 8.21 -8.69 7.73
N VAL A 198 7.92 -7.89 8.76
CA VAL A 198 7.55 -8.42 10.09
C VAL A 198 6.28 -9.26 10.00
N GLY A 199 5.27 -8.83 9.24
CA GLY A 199 4.05 -9.59 8.98
C GLY A 199 4.32 -10.92 8.29
N ALA A 200 5.21 -10.94 7.30
CA ALA A 200 5.64 -12.16 6.60
C ALA A 200 6.33 -13.16 7.57
N VAL A 201 7.23 -12.66 8.42
CA VAL A 201 7.89 -13.48 9.46
C VAL A 201 6.85 -14.05 10.43
N LEU A 202 5.92 -13.22 10.91
CA LEU A 202 4.87 -13.66 11.85
C LEU A 202 3.95 -14.73 11.22
N ILE A 203 3.53 -14.54 9.97
CA ILE A 203 2.69 -15.53 9.28
C ILE A 203 3.47 -16.82 9.01
N ALA A 204 4.70 -16.74 8.50
CA ALA A 204 5.54 -17.90 8.25
C ALA A 204 5.78 -18.69 9.55
N ALA A 205 6.06 -18.01 10.66
CA ALA A 205 6.28 -18.62 11.96
C ALA A 205 4.98 -19.18 12.58
N ALA A 206 3.86 -18.43 12.49
CA ALA A 206 2.58 -18.85 13.06
C ALA A 206 2.02 -20.10 12.35
N LEU A 207 2.11 -20.13 11.02
CA LEU A 207 1.67 -21.24 10.20
C LEU A 207 2.74 -22.32 10.05
N GLN A 208 3.98 -22.04 10.52
CA GLN A 208 5.12 -22.95 10.44
C GLN A 208 5.36 -23.48 9.02
N VAL A 209 5.26 -22.58 8.04
CA VAL A 209 5.43 -22.91 6.62
C VAL A 209 6.91 -23.01 6.29
N ASP A 210 7.34 -24.18 5.90
CA ASP A 210 8.71 -24.49 5.47
C ASP A 210 8.75 -24.67 3.94
N THR A 211 9.37 -23.75 3.22
CA THR A 211 9.48 -23.80 1.76
C THR A 211 10.20 -25.06 1.29
N ILE A 212 11.23 -25.52 2.00
CA ILE A 212 11.98 -26.74 1.61
C ILE A 212 11.09 -27.96 1.74
N GLY A 213 10.39 -28.08 2.86
CA GLY A 213 9.41 -29.14 3.08
C GLY A 213 8.25 -29.12 2.08
N LEU A 214 7.76 -27.92 1.70
CA LEU A 214 6.74 -27.74 0.66
C LEU A 214 7.21 -28.21 -0.71
N VAL A 215 8.40 -27.83 -1.14
CA VAL A 215 8.98 -28.25 -2.42
C VAL A 215 9.13 -29.78 -2.44
N ASN A 216 9.64 -30.37 -1.36
CA ASN A 216 9.79 -31.83 -1.27
C ASN A 216 8.44 -32.55 -1.33
N ARG A 217 7.40 -32.05 -0.67
CA ARG A 217 6.04 -32.61 -0.74
C ARG A 217 5.43 -32.50 -2.13
N LEU A 218 5.52 -31.33 -2.77
CA LEU A 218 5.04 -31.13 -4.15
C LEU A 218 5.81 -31.99 -5.17
N ALA A 219 7.09 -32.27 -4.93
CA ALA A 219 7.88 -33.14 -5.79
C ALA A 219 7.51 -34.62 -5.61
N ALA A 220 7.15 -35.04 -4.38
CA ALA A 220 6.85 -36.41 -4.04
C ALA A 220 5.39 -36.82 -4.34
N ASP A 221 4.43 -35.90 -4.16
CA ASP A 221 3.00 -36.17 -4.30
C ASP A 221 2.44 -35.60 -5.61
N ASP A 222 2.22 -36.48 -6.58
CA ASP A 222 1.67 -36.11 -7.90
C ASP A 222 0.23 -35.57 -7.80
N LYS A 223 -0.61 -36.16 -6.91
CA LYS A 223 -2.01 -35.74 -6.74
C LYS A 223 -2.10 -34.32 -6.15
N LEU A 224 -1.28 -34.05 -5.14
CA LEU A 224 -1.20 -32.73 -4.52
C LEU A 224 -0.78 -31.68 -5.55
N ARG A 225 0.25 -31.98 -6.32
CA ARG A 225 0.77 -31.08 -7.37
C ARG A 225 -0.29 -30.79 -8.42
N ASP A 226 -0.99 -31.82 -8.94
CA ASP A 226 -2.01 -31.66 -9.96
C ASP A 226 -3.19 -30.82 -9.46
N ALA A 227 -3.58 -30.96 -8.18
CA ALA A 227 -4.61 -30.13 -7.55
C ALA A 227 -4.23 -28.65 -7.54
N PHE A 228 -2.97 -28.30 -7.22
CA PHE A 228 -2.50 -26.91 -7.25
C PHE A 228 -2.40 -26.34 -8.66
N VAL A 229 -1.98 -27.16 -9.63
CA VAL A 229 -1.93 -26.74 -11.03
C VAL A 229 -3.34 -26.47 -11.58
N ALA A 230 -4.31 -27.33 -11.25
CA ALA A 230 -5.71 -27.12 -11.64
C ALA A 230 -6.28 -25.83 -11.05
N GLN A 231 -5.89 -25.50 -9.81
CA GLN A 231 -6.35 -24.29 -9.11
C GLN A 231 -5.61 -23.01 -9.54
N ALA A 232 -4.47 -23.13 -10.23
CA ALA A 232 -3.60 -22.01 -10.54
C ALA A 232 -4.29 -20.88 -11.35
N ALA A 233 -5.11 -21.25 -12.33
CA ALA A 233 -5.83 -20.29 -13.18
C ALA A 233 -6.89 -19.49 -12.39
N SER A 234 -7.63 -20.16 -11.48
CA SER A 234 -8.63 -19.50 -10.64
C SER A 234 -8.00 -18.58 -9.59
N VAL A 235 -6.88 -18.98 -9.00
CA VAL A 235 -6.10 -18.14 -8.07
C VAL A 235 -5.55 -16.91 -8.80
N GLN A 236 -5.06 -17.06 -10.03
CA GLN A 236 -4.57 -15.96 -10.82
C GLN A 236 -5.67 -14.95 -11.14
N SER A 237 -6.86 -15.39 -11.56
CA SER A 237 -7.99 -14.50 -11.86
C SER A 237 -8.49 -13.76 -10.61
N ALA A 238 -8.54 -14.44 -9.47
CA ALA A 238 -8.90 -13.82 -8.19
C ALA A 238 -7.88 -12.77 -7.73
N ALA A 239 -6.58 -13.01 -7.98
CA ALA A 239 -5.52 -12.07 -7.65
C ALA A 239 -5.50 -10.85 -8.58
N ALA A 240 -5.88 -11.00 -9.86
CA ALA A 240 -5.97 -9.90 -10.82
C ALA A 240 -6.94 -8.81 -10.37
N GLY A 241 -8.10 -9.19 -9.84
CA GLY A 241 -9.09 -8.25 -9.32
C GLY A 241 -8.61 -7.42 -8.11
N ARG A 242 -7.50 -7.83 -7.45
CA ARG A 242 -6.91 -7.15 -6.29
C ARG A 242 -5.66 -6.35 -6.63
N ALA A 243 -4.93 -6.74 -7.66
CA ALA A 243 -3.68 -6.07 -8.05
C ALA A 243 -3.93 -4.75 -8.80
N ALA A 244 -5.10 -4.59 -9.41
CA ALA A 244 -5.45 -3.43 -10.24
C ALA A 244 -5.44 -2.06 -9.51
N PRO A 245 -5.77 -1.90 -8.20
CA PRO A 245 -5.77 -0.59 -7.57
C PRO A 245 -4.41 -0.10 -7.07
N ALA A 246 -3.37 -0.93 -7.05
CA ALA A 246 -2.09 -0.55 -6.43
C ALA A 246 -1.05 0.02 -7.40
N ALA A 247 -1.22 -0.20 -8.72
CA ALA A 247 -0.25 0.24 -9.73
C ALA A 247 -0.49 1.66 -10.23
N ASP A 248 -1.73 2.19 -10.16
CA ASP A 248 -2.10 3.50 -10.69
C ASP A 248 -2.24 4.59 -9.60
N ALA A 249 -1.82 4.32 -8.37
CA ALA A 249 -1.91 5.26 -7.26
C ALA A 249 -0.78 6.30 -7.22
N GLU A 250 0.01 6.44 -8.28
CA GLU A 250 0.99 7.53 -8.39
C GLU A 250 0.37 8.88 -8.80
N GLY A 251 -0.93 8.97 -9.04
CA GLY A 251 -1.49 10.20 -9.56
C GLY A 251 -2.95 10.54 -9.28
N ALA A 252 -3.67 9.85 -8.39
CA ALA A 252 -5.07 10.22 -8.20
C ALA A 252 -5.53 10.08 -6.74
N ASN A 253 -6.21 11.13 -6.26
CA ASN A 253 -6.99 11.23 -5.02
C ASN A 253 -8.18 10.25 -5.00
N ALA A 254 -7.96 8.97 -5.13
CA ALA A 254 -8.99 7.97 -4.97
C ALA A 254 -8.95 7.41 -3.54
N VAL A 255 -9.91 7.83 -2.74
CA VAL A 255 -10.31 7.10 -1.53
C VAL A 255 -10.61 5.68 -1.98
N PRO A 256 -9.92 4.64 -1.47
CA PRO A 256 -10.29 3.28 -1.80
C PRO A 256 -11.69 3.03 -1.22
N ALA A 257 -12.67 2.88 -2.10
CA ALA A 257 -13.97 2.37 -1.72
C ALA A 257 -13.80 0.99 -1.04
N PRO A 258 -14.67 0.61 -0.10
CA PRO A 258 -14.52 -0.62 0.66
C PRO A 258 -14.79 -1.85 -0.22
N ALA A 259 -13.80 -2.28 -0.98
CA ALA A 259 -13.76 -3.55 -1.69
C ALA A 259 -13.53 -4.76 -0.76
N VAL A 260 -13.84 -4.59 0.53
CA VAL A 260 -13.49 -5.54 1.61
C VAL A 260 -14.33 -6.82 1.58
N ARG A 261 -15.57 -6.81 1.04
CA ARG A 261 -16.48 -7.95 1.24
C ARG A 261 -16.32 -9.12 0.27
N THR A 262 -15.88 -8.89 -0.95
CA THR A 262 -15.66 -9.98 -1.92
C THR A 262 -14.28 -10.64 -1.75
N GLY A 263 -13.33 -9.91 -1.19
CA GLY A 263 -11.96 -10.35 -0.94
C GLY A 263 -11.82 -11.37 0.18
N GLU A 264 -12.55 -11.20 1.28
CA GLU A 264 -12.45 -12.07 2.47
C GLU A 264 -12.97 -13.50 2.19
N ALA A 265 -14.06 -13.63 1.43
CA ALA A 265 -14.64 -14.94 1.12
C ALA A 265 -13.72 -15.81 0.25
N ILE A 266 -13.04 -15.20 -0.72
CA ILE A 266 -12.11 -15.91 -1.62
C ILE A 266 -10.86 -16.36 -0.86
N ASP A 267 -10.32 -15.54 0.05
CA ASP A 267 -9.14 -15.90 0.85
C ASP A 267 -9.42 -17.05 1.80
N LEU A 268 -10.58 -17.07 2.43
CA LEU A 268 -10.99 -18.16 3.31
C LEU A 268 -11.13 -19.49 2.55
N GLN A 269 -11.65 -19.46 1.33
CA GLN A 269 -11.77 -20.63 0.47
C GLN A 269 -10.39 -21.21 0.11
N TYR A 270 -9.43 -20.36 -0.28
CA TYR A 270 -8.08 -20.83 -0.59
C TYR A 270 -7.29 -21.23 0.65
N MET A 271 -7.49 -20.58 1.78
CA MET A 271 -6.91 -21.03 3.05
C MET A 271 -7.48 -22.36 3.49
N ALA A 272 -8.78 -22.61 3.32
CA ALA A 272 -9.41 -23.92 3.55
C ALA A 272 -8.81 -24.98 2.64
N PHE A 273 -8.67 -24.68 1.34
CA PHE A 273 -8.04 -25.58 0.38
C PHE A 273 -6.60 -25.97 0.79
N LEU A 274 -5.79 -25.02 1.27
CA LEU A 274 -4.45 -25.30 1.80
C LEU A 274 -4.48 -26.16 3.07
N ALA A 275 -5.48 -25.93 3.94
CA ALA A 275 -5.66 -26.70 5.17
C ALA A 275 -6.13 -28.14 4.87
N ASP A 276 -7.08 -28.33 3.96
CA ASP A 276 -7.61 -29.64 3.55
C ASP A 276 -6.53 -30.53 2.91
N ASN A 277 -5.58 -29.91 2.19
CA ASN A 277 -4.43 -30.61 1.63
C ASN A 277 -3.26 -30.77 2.63
N GLY A 278 -3.47 -30.48 3.91
CA GLY A 278 -2.49 -30.71 4.97
C GLY A 278 -1.26 -29.80 4.93
N LEU A 279 -1.31 -28.72 4.15
CA LEU A 279 -0.21 -27.75 4.02
C LEU A 279 -0.27 -26.65 5.09
N LEU A 280 -1.49 -26.33 5.56
CA LEU A 280 -1.73 -25.45 6.69
C LEU A 280 -2.36 -26.29 7.81
N THR A 281 -1.56 -26.84 8.66
CA THR A 281 -2.06 -27.49 9.86
C THR A 281 -2.02 -26.48 11.00
N ALA A 282 -3.14 -25.81 11.28
CA ALA A 282 -3.25 -24.96 12.45
C ALA A 282 -3.07 -25.80 13.72
N ALA A 283 -2.03 -25.53 14.49
CA ALA A 283 -1.85 -26.16 15.79
C ALA A 283 -3.00 -25.69 16.71
N ARG A 284 -3.83 -26.63 17.15
CA ARG A 284 -4.97 -26.35 18.04
C ARG A 284 -4.56 -26.07 19.48
N THR A 285 -3.35 -26.50 19.88
CA THR A 285 -2.83 -26.33 21.23
C THR A 285 -1.40 -25.80 21.19
N ARG A 286 -1.03 -25.02 22.24
CA ARG A 286 0.31 -24.43 22.39
C ARG A 286 1.40 -25.52 22.41
N VAL A 287 1.10 -26.68 23.00
CA VAL A 287 2.02 -27.82 23.08
C VAL A 287 2.29 -28.38 21.68
N GLN A 288 1.26 -28.59 20.86
CA GLN A 288 1.41 -29.10 19.49
C GLN A 288 2.18 -28.08 18.60
N TRP A 289 2.02 -26.78 18.86
CA TRP A 289 2.74 -25.75 18.13
C TRP A 289 4.24 -25.78 18.48
N MET A 290 4.58 -25.95 19.77
CA MET A 290 5.97 -26.04 20.20
C MET A 290 6.65 -27.33 19.73
N ASP A 291 5.93 -28.44 19.76
CA ASP A 291 6.45 -29.77 19.34
C ASP A 291 6.85 -29.77 17.85
N ARG A 292 6.10 -29.08 17.02
CA ARG A 292 6.40 -28.94 15.59
C ARG A 292 7.71 -28.24 15.30
N TRP A 293 8.11 -27.26 16.12
CA TRP A 293 9.37 -26.57 15.90
C TRP A 293 10.57 -27.50 15.95
N GLY A 294 10.47 -28.64 16.63
CA GLY A 294 11.48 -29.68 16.62
C GLY A 294 11.64 -30.44 15.29
N HIS A 295 10.64 -30.38 14.42
CA HIS A 295 10.59 -31.08 13.13
C HIS A 295 10.63 -30.21 11.90
N ILE A 296 10.64 -28.89 12.08
CA ILE A 296 10.62 -27.90 10.99
C ILE A 296 12.03 -27.40 10.72
N ASN A 297 12.33 -27.26 9.43
CA ASN A 297 13.60 -26.64 9.03
C ASN A 297 13.52 -25.13 9.17
N ILE A 298 14.21 -24.58 10.19
CA ILE A 298 14.26 -23.13 10.46
C ILE A 298 14.74 -22.37 9.23
N VAL A 299 15.67 -22.92 8.47
CA VAL A 299 16.15 -22.29 7.22
C VAL A 299 15.02 -22.19 6.20
N GLY A 300 14.16 -23.22 6.09
CA GLY A 300 13.00 -23.19 5.22
C GLY A 300 11.99 -22.13 5.63
N VAL A 301 11.75 -21.93 6.93
CA VAL A 301 10.87 -20.86 7.44
C VAL A 301 11.45 -19.46 7.15
N LEU A 302 12.78 -19.28 7.26
CA LEU A 302 13.44 -18.03 6.91
C LEU A 302 13.32 -17.74 5.41
N ILE A 303 13.50 -18.76 4.56
CA ILE A 303 13.28 -18.64 3.11
C ILE A 303 11.82 -18.27 2.83
N THR A 304 10.86 -18.93 3.48
CA THR A 304 9.43 -18.58 3.35
C THR A 304 9.18 -17.14 3.71
N SER A 305 9.73 -16.64 4.82
CA SER A 305 9.59 -15.25 5.26
C SER A 305 10.11 -14.26 4.22
N LEU A 306 11.28 -14.55 3.64
CA LEU A 306 11.87 -13.74 2.58
C LEU A 306 10.99 -13.75 1.31
N LEU A 307 10.55 -14.93 0.90
CA LEU A 307 9.70 -15.09 -0.28
C LEU A 307 8.34 -14.38 -0.11
N LEU A 308 7.70 -14.49 1.06
CA LEU A 308 6.46 -13.80 1.36
C LEU A 308 6.63 -12.27 1.41
N SER A 309 7.81 -11.77 1.80
CA SER A 309 8.09 -10.33 1.85
C SER A 309 8.12 -9.67 0.47
N MET A 310 8.28 -10.46 -0.62
CA MET A 310 8.20 -9.95 -2.00
C MET A 310 6.78 -9.50 -2.38
N GLY A 311 5.77 -9.98 -1.63
CA GLY A 311 4.38 -9.56 -1.76
C GLY A 311 3.60 -10.22 -2.89
N ALA A 312 2.27 -10.09 -2.81
CA ALA A 312 1.35 -10.71 -3.75
C ALA A 312 1.56 -10.33 -5.24
N PRO A 313 1.88 -9.06 -5.61
CA PRO A 313 2.09 -8.70 -7.01
C PRO A 313 3.25 -9.46 -7.68
N PHE A 314 4.32 -9.75 -6.93
CA PHE A 314 5.43 -10.54 -7.46
C PHE A 314 4.96 -11.97 -7.81
N TRP A 315 4.27 -12.63 -6.89
CA TRP A 315 3.80 -14.01 -7.07
C TRP A 315 2.74 -14.12 -8.15
N TYR A 316 1.86 -13.12 -8.26
CA TYR A 316 0.90 -13.03 -9.36
C TYR A 316 1.59 -13.00 -10.74
N ASN A 317 2.58 -12.13 -10.90
CA ASN A 317 3.33 -12.03 -12.13
C ASN A 317 4.15 -13.31 -12.42
N ALA A 318 4.74 -13.92 -11.40
CA ALA A 318 5.46 -15.18 -11.50
C ALA A 318 4.54 -16.31 -11.98
N LEU A 319 3.33 -16.42 -11.37
CA LEU A 319 2.34 -17.42 -11.74
C LEU A 319 1.92 -17.29 -13.21
N GLY A 320 1.62 -16.05 -13.67
CA GLY A 320 1.26 -15.79 -15.06
C GLY A 320 2.34 -16.24 -16.05
N ARG A 321 3.61 -15.95 -15.76
CA ARG A 321 4.75 -16.38 -16.60
C ARG A 321 4.92 -17.90 -16.60
N LEU A 322 4.77 -18.56 -15.45
CA LEU A 322 4.88 -20.01 -15.35
C LEU A 322 3.77 -20.72 -16.10
N LEU A 323 2.52 -20.23 -16.03
CA LEU A 323 1.40 -20.78 -16.79
C LEU A 323 1.59 -20.61 -18.30
N GLN A 324 2.12 -19.48 -18.76
CA GLN A 324 2.49 -19.27 -20.18
C GLN A 324 3.57 -20.25 -20.61
N LEU A 325 4.63 -20.44 -19.81
CA LEU A 325 5.69 -21.40 -20.12
C LEU A 325 5.14 -22.82 -20.18
N ARG A 326 4.23 -23.19 -19.29
CA ARG A 326 3.58 -24.50 -19.29
C ARG A 326 2.79 -24.76 -20.57
N SER A 327 2.02 -23.78 -21.05
CA SER A 327 1.23 -23.90 -22.28
C SER A 327 2.12 -24.07 -23.53
N VAL A 328 3.23 -23.32 -23.60
CA VAL A 328 4.18 -23.43 -24.72
C VAL A 328 4.90 -24.79 -24.73
N LEU A 329 5.28 -25.30 -23.56
CA LEU A 329 5.94 -26.60 -23.46
C LEU A 329 4.97 -27.75 -23.75
N ALA A 330 3.72 -27.67 -23.31
CA ALA A 330 2.68 -28.67 -23.61
C ALA A 330 2.42 -28.73 -25.12
N GLY A 331 2.30 -27.60 -25.80
CA GLY A 331 2.13 -27.54 -27.26
C GLY A 331 3.29 -28.20 -28.02
N LYS A 332 4.55 -27.97 -27.60
CA LYS A 332 5.72 -28.61 -28.22
C LYS A 332 5.76 -30.12 -28.02
N ASP A 333 5.34 -30.61 -26.86
CA ASP A 333 5.28 -32.06 -26.58
C ASP A 333 4.18 -32.73 -27.43
N ASP A 334 3.04 -32.08 -27.66
CA ASP A 334 1.97 -32.55 -28.53
C ASP A 334 2.40 -32.57 -30.01
N ASP A 335 3.08 -31.51 -30.48
CA ASP A 335 3.63 -31.46 -31.85
C ASP A 335 4.64 -32.58 -32.09
N GLN A 336 5.51 -32.88 -31.12
CA GLN A 336 6.49 -33.98 -31.21
C GLN A 336 5.79 -35.35 -31.19
N ARG A 337 4.71 -35.52 -30.42
CA ARG A 337 3.92 -36.77 -30.43
C ARG A 337 3.25 -36.97 -31.79
N ASN A 338 2.59 -35.95 -32.30
CA ASN A 338 1.94 -36.00 -33.62
C ASN A 338 2.96 -36.27 -34.75
N ALA A 339 4.16 -35.66 -34.70
CA ALA A 339 5.23 -35.94 -35.66
C ALA A 339 5.73 -37.40 -35.59
N ARG A 340 5.81 -37.99 -34.37
CA ARG A 340 6.21 -39.41 -34.20
C ARG A 340 5.11 -40.37 -34.65
N GLU A 341 3.84 -40.05 -34.45
CA GLU A 341 2.71 -40.86 -34.87
C GLU A 341 2.56 -40.82 -36.40
N SER A 342 2.70 -39.67 -37.03
CA SER A 342 2.67 -39.53 -38.48
C SER A 342 3.85 -40.24 -39.16
N SER A 343 5.04 -40.26 -38.53
CA SER A 343 6.19 -41.03 -39.06
C SER A 343 6.04 -42.54 -38.93
N LYS A 344 5.23 -43.04 -37.97
CA LYS A 344 4.89 -44.48 -37.83
C LYS A 344 3.79 -44.92 -38.77
N GLN A 345 2.95 -43.97 -39.25
CA GLN A 345 1.86 -44.26 -40.21
C GLN A 345 2.25 -44.10 -41.68
N ALA A 346 3.50 -43.72 -41.97
CA ALA A 346 3.99 -43.76 -43.36
C ALA A 346 3.97 -45.20 -43.88
N PRO A 347 3.17 -45.53 -44.90
CA PRO A 347 2.98 -46.89 -45.35
C PRO A 347 4.26 -47.47 -45.95
N ALA A 348 4.56 -48.69 -45.58
CA ALA A 348 5.55 -49.55 -46.22
C ALA A 348 5.11 -49.98 -47.65
N ASN A 349 4.69 -48.98 -48.49
CA ASN A 349 4.26 -49.20 -49.86
C ASN A 349 5.17 -48.40 -50.84
N ALA A 350 6.45 -48.81 -50.89
CA ALA A 350 7.33 -48.40 -51.99
C ALA A 350 8.31 -49.55 -52.24
N GLY A 351 7.76 -50.67 -52.78
CA GLY A 351 8.59 -51.81 -53.10
C GLY A 351 7.82 -52.92 -53.78
N SER A 352 7.14 -52.62 -54.86
CA SER A 352 6.73 -53.65 -55.88
C SER A 352 6.34 -52.94 -57.19
N SER A 353 7.28 -52.76 -58.04
CA SER A 353 7.11 -52.76 -59.49
C SER A 353 8.47 -53.04 -60.16
#